data_617befb60b7290028d5b8bd63a479adb
#
_entry.id   617befb60b7290028d5b8bd63a479adb
#
_cell.length_a   1.000
_cell.length_b   1.000
_cell.length_c   1.000
_cell.angle_alpha   90.00
_cell.angle_beta   90.00
_cell.angle_gamma   90.00
#
_symmetry.space_group_name_H-M   'P 1'
#
loop_
_entity.id
_entity.type
_entity.pdbx_description
1 polymer ?
#
loop_
_entity_poly.entity_id
_entity_poly.type
_entity_poly.pdbx_seq_one_letter_code
_entity_poly.pdbx_strand_id
1 'polypeptide(L)'
;ATDLEIARAHICVPNIAAQVTEAHRAACGGALTLADAWAEGQIANGFALVRPPGHHAMRMVHGNRGFCNLNTEAVVVAHLRRQHGIQRVAIVDTDVHHGDGTQDIFYHDPNVLVIGLHQDGRTLYPGTGFIGELGGPGAFASNLNIPLPPGTGDEGYLYVMEELVLPILEAFQPDVVINSAGQDAHYSDPLARMQVSAQGYARLTQLLAPDLAVLEGG
;
A
#
# COMPACT_ATOMS: atom_id res chain seq x y z
N ALA A 1 -7.09 8.83 13.94
CA ALA A 1 -7.69 7.51 14.21
C ALA A 1 -7.73 7.21 15.71
N THR A 2 -8.75 6.52 16.14
CA THR A 2 -8.92 6.03 17.52
C THR A 2 -8.17 4.72 17.74
N ASP A 3 -7.93 4.33 18.99
CA ASP A 3 -7.31 3.04 19.33
C ASP A 3 -8.12 1.85 18.79
N LEU A 4 -9.44 1.96 18.74
CA LEU A 4 -10.31 0.91 18.22
C LEU A 4 -10.17 0.74 16.69
N GLU A 5 -10.01 1.84 15.96
CA GLU A 5 -9.77 1.80 14.50
C GLU A 5 -8.41 1.18 14.20
N ILE A 6 -7.38 1.56 14.94
CA ILE A 6 -6.02 1.01 14.82
C ILE A 6 -5.99 -0.48 15.18
N ALA A 7 -6.66 -0.88 16.25
CA ALA A 7 -6.69 -2.27 16.72
C ALA A 7 -7.39 -3.25 15.75
N ARG A 8 -8.10 -2.76 14.74
CA ARG A 8 -8.68 -3.58 13.67
C ARG A 8 -7.67 -4.04 12.65
N ALA A 9 -6.64 -3.23 12.41
CA ALA A 9 -5.56 -3.58 11.49
C ALA A 9 -4.39 -4.27 12.21
N HIS A 10 -4.15 -3.91 13.47
CA HIS A 10 -3.00 -4.38 14.23
C HIS A 10 -3.43 -5.22 15.44
N ILE A 11 -2.78 -6.37 15.63
CA ILE A 11 -2.95 -7.23 16.81
C ILE A 11 -1.80 -6.96 17.77
N CYS A 12 -2.08 -6.98 19.09
CA CYS A 12 -1.06 -6.81 20.12
C CYS A 12 -0.19 -5.56 19.88
N VAL A 13 -0.72 -4.41 20.17
CA VAL A 13 0.11 -3.20 20.25
C VAL A 13 0.53 -3.00 21.72
N PRO A 14 1.53 -3.75 22.21
CA PRO A 14 2.05 -3.49 23.55
C PRO A 14 2.69 -2.12 23.53
N ASN A 15 2.20 -1.18 24.33
CA ASN A 15 2.66 0.20 24.32
C ASN A 15 2.42 0.98 23.02
N ILE A 16 1.22 0.90 22.45
CA ILE A 16 0.79 1.86 21.39
C ILE A 16 1.22 3.29 21.76
N ALA A 17 1.05 3.68 23.02
CA ALA A 17 1.37 5.00 23.49
C ALA A 17 2.86 5.39 23.37
N ALA A 18 3.79 4.42 23.34
CA ALA A 18 5.22 4.71 23.24
C ALA A 18 5.73 4.77 21.80
N GLN A 19 5.04 4.12 20.85
CA GLN A 19 5.48 3.98 19.46
C GLN A 19 4.60 4.74 18.46
N VAL A 20 3.32 4.95 18.81
CA VAL A 20 2.35 5.66 17.99
C VAL A 20 2.16 7.07 18.53
N THR A 21 2.70 8.04 17.81
CA THR A 21 2.55 9.46 18.12
C THR A 21 1.23 10.01 17.59
N GLU A 22 0.90 11.25 17.98
CA GLU A 22 -0.24 11.98 17.39
C GLU A 22 -0.15 12.10 15.87
N ALA A 23 1.07 12.22 15.32
CA ALA A 23 1.27 12.27 13.87
C ALA A 23 0.79 11.00 13.16
N HIS A 24 1.10 9.81 13.69
CA HIS A 24 0.60 8.54 13.13
C HIS A 24 -0.94 8.46 13.19
N ARG A 25 -1.52 8.90 14.31
CA ARG A 25 -2.99 8.93 14.46
C ARG A 25 -3.64 9.93 13.52
N ALA A 26 -3.01 11.09 13.32
CA ALA A 26 -3.49 12.11 12.39
C ALA A 26 -3.39 11.61 10.94
N ALA A 27 -2.29 10.95 10.56
CA ALA A 27 -2.11 10.36 9.23
C ALA A 27 -3.25 9.36 8.92
N CYS A 28 -3.44 8.36 9.79
CA CYS A 28 -4.56 7.43 9.63
C CYS A 28 -5.92 8.16 9.64
N GLY A 29 -6.12 9.14 10.53
CA GLY A 29 -7.35 9.91 10.61
C GLY A 29 -7.67 10.67 9.34
N GLY A 30 -6.68 11.29 8.72
CA GLY A 30 -6.81 11.98 7.43
C GLY A 30 -7.22 11.02 6.31
N ALA A 31 -6.57 9.86 6.24
CA ALA A 31 -6.92 8.83 5.26
C ALA A 31 -8.33 8.25 5.49
N LEU A 32 -8.77 8.09 6.75
CA LEU A 32 -10.14 7.67 7.06
C LEU A 32 -11.17 8.71 6.62
N THR A 33 -10.90 10.01 6.85
CA THR A 33 -11.80 11.09 6.39
C THR A 33 -11.95 11.08 4.87
N LEU A 34 -10.85 10.83 4.15
CA LEU A 34 -10.88 10.70 2.70
C LEU A 34 -11.70 9.49 2.26
N ALA A 35 -11.50 8.35 2.92
CA ALA A 35 -12.21 7.11 2.64
C ALA A 35 -13.73 7.23 2.87
N ASP A 36 -14.15 7.92 3.94
CA ASP A 36 -15.55 8.22 4.19
C ASP A 36 -16.15 9.10 3.09
N ALA A 37 -15.46 10.20 2.71
CA ALA A 37 -15.92 11.10 1.66
C ALA A 37 -16.07 10.38 0.30
N TRP A 38 -15.17 9.47 -0.02
CA TRP A 38 -15.27 8.65 -1.22
C TRP A 38 -16.44 7.65 -1.14
N ALA A 39 -16.54 6.90 -0.06
CA ALA A 39 -17.59 5.88 0.12
C ALA A 39 -19.00 6.46 0.19
N GLU A 40 -19.14 7.71 0.65
CA GLU A 40 -20.39 8.47 0.67
C GLU A 40 -20.70 9.17 -0.68
N GLY A 41 -19.83 9.02 -1.68
CA GLY A 41 -20.00 9.62 -3.00
C GLY A 41 -19.81 11.14 -3.05
N GLN A 42 -19.15 11.71 -2.04
CA GLN A 42 -18.86 13.16 -1.98
C GLN A 42 -17.71 13.54 -2.93
N ILE A 43 -16.82 12.60 -3.19
CA ILE A 43 -15.68 12.73 -4.12
C ILE A 43 -15.59 11.50 -5.02
N ALA A 44 -15.07 11.67 -6.23
CA ALA A 44 -14.86 10.56 -7.17
C ALA A 44 -13.58 9.78 -6.88
N ASN A 45 -12.54 10.44 -6.44
CA ASN A 45 -11.26 9.86 -6.00
C ASN A 45 -10.56 10.85 -5.05
N GLY A 46 -9.48 10.40 -4.42
CA GLY A 46 -8.75 11.30 -3.54
C GLY A 46 -7.35 10.83 -3.16
N PHE A 47 -6.49 11.77 -2.76
CA PHE A 47 -5.14 11.53 -2.31
C PHE A 47 -4.93 12.04 -0.88
N ALA A 48 -4.68 11.13 0.06
CA ALA A 48 -4.29 11.46 1.42
C ALA A 48 -2.81 11.79 1.47
N LEU A 49 -2.46 13.06 1.45
CA LEU A 49 -1.09 13.57 1.63
C LEU A 49 -0.72 13.56 3.11
N VAL A 50 -0.54 12.38 3.66
CA VAL A 50 -0.33 12.15 5.10
C VAL A 50 1.06 11.59 5.38
N ARG A 51 1.61 11.92 6.56
CA ARG A 51 2.87 11.40 7.09
C ARG A 51 2.72 11.15 8.59
N PRO A 52 3.40 10.15 9.20
CA PRO A 52 4.35 9.18 8.63
C PRO A 52 3.75 8.16 7.67
N PRO A 53 4.59 7.44 6.88
CA PRO A 53 4.16 6.35 6.00
C PRO A 53 3.70 5.13 6.79
N GLY A 54 3.13 4.11 6.12
CA GLY A 54 2.48 2.99 6.78
C GLY A 54 2.83 1.59 6.28
N HIS A 55 3.20 1.40 5.02
CA HIS A 55 3.20 0.09 4.37
C HIS A 55 4.17 -0.97 4.94
N HIS A 56 5.19 -0.55 5.72
CA HIS A 56 6.07 -1.48 6.43
C HIS A 56 5.56 -1.88 7.82
N ALA A 57 4.52 -1.24 8.35
CA ALA A 57 3.99 -1.58 9.66
C ALA A 57 3.21 -2.91 9.60
N MET A 58 3.77 -3.94 10.22
CA MET A 58 3.22 -5.29 10.26
C MET A 58 1.99 -5.38 11.17
N ARG A 59 1.27 -6.49 11.08
CA ARG A 59 0.11 -6.79 11.94
C ARG A 59 0.47 -6.69 13.43
N MET A 60 1.65 -7.18 13.81
CA MET A 60 2.24 -6.95 15.12
C MET A 60 3.21 -5.77 15.03
N VAL A 61 2.92 -4.69 15.72
CA VAL A 61 3.78 -3.51 15.72
C VAL A 61 5.02 -3.77 16.56
N HIS A 62 6.18 -3.83 15.90
CA HIS A 62 7.48 -4.08 16.53
C HIS A 62 8.37 -2.84 16.64
N GLY A 63 7.78 -1.65 16.63
CA GLY A 63 8.51 -0.38 16.60
C GLY A 63 8.61 0.21 15.20
N ASN A 64 9.40 1.25 15.07
CA ASN A 64 9.61 1.92 13.79
C ASN A 64 10.32 1.00 12.81
N ARG A 65 9.62 0.61 11.74
CA ARG A 65 10.12 -0.23 10.67
C ARG A 65 9.95 0.52 9.35
N GLY A 66 11.04 0.86 8.66
CA GLY A 66 10.99 1.63 7.43
C GLY A 66 10.21 2.95 7.58
N PHE A 67 10.37 3.63 8.73
CA PHE A 67 9.62 4.83 9.12
C PHE A 67 8.11 4.61 9.40
N CYS A 68 7.62 3.38 9.33
CA CYS A 68 6.22 3.01 9.52
C CYS A 68 5.98 2.43 10.93
N ASN A 69 4.94 2.91 11.62
CA ASN A 69 4.48 2.38 12.90
C ASN A 69 3.01 1.96 12.87
N LEU A 70 2.20 2.56 12.01
CA LEU A 70 0.83 2.16 11.71
C LEU A 70 0.69 1.97 10.20
N ASN A 71 0.05 0.89 9.79
CA ASN A 71 -0.29 0.65 8.39
C ASN A 71 -1.58 1.40 8.08
N THR A 72 -1.45 2.55 7.43
CA THR A 72 -2.56 3.45 7.13
C THR A 72 -3.58 2.79 6.20
N GLU A 73 -3.12 2.10 5.15
CA GLU A 73 -3.98 1.38 4.21
C GLU A 73 -4.76 0.27 4.90
N ALA A 74 -4.13 -0.48 5.79
CA ALA A 74 -4.81 -1.54 6.54
C ALA A 74 -5.89 -0.99 7.48
N VAL A 75 -5.65 0.17 8.09
CA VAL A 75 -6.66 0.87 8.89
C VAL A 75 -7.82 1.34 8.01
N VAL A 76 -7.53 1.89 6.82
CA VAL A 76 -8.55 2.29 5.83
C VAL A 76 -9.37 1.09 5.36
N VAL A 77 -8.75 -0.03 4.99
CA VAL A 77 -9.45 -1.25 4.57
C VAL A 77 -10.38 -1.76 5.67
N ALA A 78 -9.89 -1.85 6.90
CA ALA A 78 -10.69 -2.30 8.04
C ALA A 78 -11.89 -1.37 8.31
N HIS A 79 -11.71 -0.07 8.10
CA HIS A 79 -12.75 0.95 8.24
C HIS A 79 -13.80 0.84 7.12
N LEU A 80 -13.39 0.82 5.85
CA LEU A 80 -14.29 0.69 4.71
C LEU A 80 -15.15 -0.58 4.79
N ARG A 81 -14.56 -1.69 5.18
CA ARG A 81 -15.29 -2.95 5.38
C ARG A 81 -16.36 -2.81 6.45
N ARG A 82 -16.02 -2.20 7.58
CA ARG A 82 -16.91 -2.13 8.73
C ARG A 82 -17.98 -1.06 8.58
N GLN A 83 -17.66 0.11 8.08
CA GLN A 83 -18.57 1.26 8.05
C GLN A 83 -19.38 1.31 6.75
N HIS A 84 -18.78 0.90 5.65
CA HIS A 84 -19.35 1.06 4.32
C HIS A 84 -19.67 -0.26 3.61
N GLY A 85 -19.36 -1.41 4.24
CA GLY A 85 -19.69 -2.74 3.71
C GLY A 85 -18.86 -3.17 2.50
N ILE A 86 -17.77 -2.47 2.18
CA ILE A 86 -16.82 -2.83 1.12
C ILE A 86 -16.27 -4.23 1.41
N GLN A 87 -16.21 -5.11 0.41
CA GLN A 87 -15.77 -6.48 0.60
C GLN A 87 -14.41 -6.75 -0.05
N ARG A 88 -14.29 -6.41 -1.34
CA ARG A 88 -13.11 -6.72 -2.15
C ARG A 88 -12.26 -5.47 -2.34
N VAL A 89 -11.05 -5.51 -1.86
CA VAL A 89 -10.12 -4.36 -1.92
C VAL A 89 -8.88 -4.76 -2.68
N ALA A 90 -8.43 -3.94 -3.62
CA ALA A 90 -7.10 -4.06 -4.20
C ALA A 90 -6.21 -2.94 -3.65
N ILE A 91 -5.03 -3.31 -3.15
CA ILE A 91 -3.96 -2.38 -2.79
C ILE A 91 -2.86 -2.55 -3.83
N VAL A 92 -2.58 -1.49 -4.58
CA VAL A 92 -1.45 -1.45 -5.52
C VAL A 92 -0.39 -0.54 -4.93
N ASP A 93 0.71 -1.13 -4.50
CA ASP A 93 1.82 -0.43 -3.87
C ASP A 93 2.87 -0.08 -4.93
N THR A 94 3.06 1.22 -5.12
CA THR A 94 4.03 1.79 -6.07
C THR A 94 5.24 2.44 -5.38
N ASP A 95 5.33 2.31 -4.07
CA ASP A 95 6.56 2.60 -3.33
C ASP A 95 7.70 1.70 -3.84
N VAL A 96 8.92 2.23 -3.85
CA VAL A 96 10.07 1.47 -4.34
C VAL A 96 10.46 0.32 -3.42
N HIS A 97 10.07 0.38 -2.16
CA HIS A 97 10.29 -0.67 -1.18
C HIS A 97 9.12 -1.66 -1.18
N HIS A 98 9.42 -2.93 -0.96
CA HIS A 98 8.36 -3.92 -0.73
C HIS A 98 7.55 -3.57 0.51
N GLY A 99 6.23 -3.39 0.37
CA GLY A 99 5.29 -3.15 1.46
C GLY A 99 5.04 -4.39 2.31
N ASP A 100 6.08 -4.85 2.98
CA ASP A 100 6.07 -6.12 3.73
C ASP A 100 5.08 -6.15 4.89
N GLY A 101 4.75 -4.99 5.46
CA GLY A 101 3.71 -4.86 6.47
C GLY A 101 2.31 -5.05 5.92
N THR A 102 2.02 -4.45 4.77
CA THR A 102 0.74 -4.63 4.07
C THR A 102 0.56 -6.09 3.65
N GLN A 103 1.60 -6.70 3.08
CA GLN A 103 1.61 -8.12 2.78
C GLN A 103 1.34 -8.97 4.03
N ASP A 104 2.04 -8.76 5.14
CA ASP A 104 1.87 -9.50 6.39
C ASP A 104 0.42 -9.44 6.93
N ILE A 105 -0.19 -8.26 6.90
CA ILE A 105 -1.56 -8.06 7.39
C ILE A 105 -2.57 -8.84 6.56
N PHE A 106 -2.44 -8.82 5.22
CA PHE A 106 -3.44 -9.36 4.31
C PHE A 106 -3.09 -10.71 3.70
N TYR A 107 -1.96 -11.32 4.07
CA TYR A 107 -1.45 -12.55 3.44
C TYR A 107 -2.42 -13.73 3.47
N HIS A 108 -3.37 -13.73 4.39
CA HIS A 108 -4.38 -14.78 4.57
C HIS A 108 -5.81 -14.30 4.26
N ASP A 109 -5.97 -13.13 3.65
CA ASP A 109 -7.29 -12.57 3.33
C ASP A 109 -7.58 -12.64 1.83
N PRO A 110 -8.44 -13.57 1.36
CA PRO A 110 -8.73 -13.74 -0.07
C PRO A 110 -9.52 -12.56 -0.67
N ASN A 111 -10.03 -11.66 0.15
CA ASN A 111 -10.80 -10.50 -0.30
C ASN A 111 -9.95 -9.22 -0.37
N VAL A 112 -8.65 -9.30 -0.06
CA VAL A 112 -7.71 -8.19 -0.26
C VAL A 112 -6.60 -8.67 -1.19
N LEU A 113 -6.54 -8.08 -2.37
CA LEU A 113 -5.45 -8.29 -3.32
C LEU A 113 -4.36 -7.26 -3.06
N VAL A 114 -3.16 -7.69 -2.76
CA VAL A 114 -1.98 -6.83 -2.60
C VAL A 114 -1.05 -7.04 -3.78
N ILE A 115 -0.75 -5.97 -4.51
CA ILE A 115 0.20 -5.97 -5.64
C ILE A 115 1.30 -4.96 -5.32
N GLY A 116 2.55 -5.41 -5.25
CA GLY A 116 3.71 -4.54 -5.02
C GLY A 116 4.61 -4.45 -6.25
N LEU A 117 4.87 -3.23 -6.73
CA LEU A 117 5.86 -2.92 -7.77
C LEU A 117 7.07 -2.28 -7.10
N HIS A 118 8.10 -3.05 -6.82
CA HIS A 118 9.21 -2.56 -6.00
C HIS A 118 10.57 -2.99 -6.57
N GLN A 119 11.62 -2.31 -6.16
CA GLN A 119 12.97 -2.76 -6.49
C GLN A 119 13.24 -4.12 -5.84
N ASP A 120 13.90 -5.00 -6.56
CA ASP A 120 14.22 -6.37 -6.10
C ASP A 120 14.81 -6.37 -4.69
N GLY A 121 14.17 -7.09 -3.77
CA GLY A 121 14.55 -7.19 -2.36
C GLY A 121 15.97 -7.70 -2.12
N ARG A 122 16.61 -8.35 -3.10
CA ARG A 122 18.03 -8.69 -3.02
C ARG A 122 18.94 -7.46 -3.08
N THR A 123 18.43 -6.32 -3.46
CA THR A 123 19.18 -5.08 -3.73
C THR A 123 18.71 -3.89 -2.92
N LEU A 124 17.57 -4.00 -2.23
CA LEU A 124 16.97 -2.93 -1.43
C LEU A 124 16.29 -3.48 -0.18
N TYR A 125 16.17 -2.63 0.86
CA TYR A 125 15.35 -2.88 2.04
C TYR A 125 13.89 -3.16 1.62
N PRO A 126 13.12 -4.02 2.32
CA PRO A 126 13.45 -4.79 3.53
C PRO A 126 14.11 -6.15 3.25
N GLY A 127 14.42 -6.48 2.01
CA GLY A 127 15.03 -7.76 1.64
C GLY A 127 14.03 -8.90 1.42
N THR A 128 12.77 -8.57 1.15
CA THR A 128 11.64 -9.49 0.93
C THR A 128 10.89 -9.10 -0.35
N GLY A 129 9.73 -9.67 -0.60
CA GLY A 129 8.91 -9.36 -1.77
C GLY A 129 9.29 -10.20 -2.99
N PHE A 130 9.41 -11.52 -2.81
CA PHE A 130 9.77 -12.42 -3.90
C PHE A 130 8.54 -12.97 -4.61
N ILE A 131 8.69 -13.31 -5.89
CA ILE A 131 7.62 -13.78 -6.78
C ILE A 131 6.89 -15.04 -6.28
N GLY A 132 7.49 -15.82 -5.39
CA GLY A 132 6.88 -17.02 -4.81
C GLY A 132 5.97 -16.75 -3.61
N GLU A 133 5.87 -15.52 -3.14
CA GLU A 133 5.02 -15.11 -2.01
C GLU A 133 3.63 -14.74 -2.54
N LEU A 134 2.78 -15.75 -2.77
CA LEU A 134 1.52 -15.61 -3.51
C LEU A 134 0.26 -15.56 -2.62
N GLY A 135 0.42 -15.38 -1.32
CA GLY A 135 -0.67 -15.46 -0.35
C GLY A 135 -0.66 -16.77 0.42
N GLY A 136 -1.29 -16.77 1.60
CA GLY A 136 -1.33 -17.89 2.51
C GLY A 136 -2.42 -18.93 2.18
N PRO A 137 -2.53 -19.99 3.00
CA PRO A 137 -3.60 -20.97 2.85
C PRO A 137 -4.99 -20.31 2.84
N GLY A 138 -5.80 -20.64 1.82
CA GLY A 138 -7.12 -20.07 1.62
C GLY A 138 -7.16 -18.71 0.94
N ALA A 139 -5.99 -18.09 0.69
CA ALA A 139 -5.83 -16.80 0.03
C ALA A 139 -4.76 -16.85 -1.09
N PHE A 140 -4.59 -18.00 -1.73
CA PHE A 140 -3.67 -18.14 -2.86
C PHE A 140 -4.03 -17.19 -3.99
N ALA A 141 -3.04 -16.54 -4.57
CA ALA A 141 -3.14 -15.49 -5.57
C ALA A 141 -3.75 -14.15 -5.08
N SER A 142 -3.84 -13.95 -3.75
CA SER A 142 -4.20 -12.63 -3.18
C SER A 142 -3.01 -11.72 -2.91
N ASN A 143 -1.78 -12.19 -3.15
CA ASN A 143 -0.56 -11.40 -3.04
C ASN A 143 0.28 -11.58 -4.30
N LEU A 144 0.75 -10.48 -4.87
CA LEU A 144 1.59 -10.47 -6.07
C LEU A 144 2.76 -9.51 -5.88
N ASN A 145 3.96 -10.05 -5.80
CA ASN A 145 5.18 -9.25 -5.78
C ASN A 145 5.81 -9.19 -7.18
N ILE A 146 6.12 -7.98 -7.62
CA ILE A 146 6.76 -7.72 -8.90
C ILE A 146 8.12 -7.04 -8.63
N PRO A 147 9.15 -7.84 -8.27
CA PRO A 147 10.47 -7.31 -8.01
C PRO A 147 11.15 -6.86 -9.32
N LEU A 148 11.38 -5.58 -9.45
CA LEU A 148 11.99 -4.96 -10.63
C LEU A 148 13.50 -4.81 -10.45
N PRO A 149 14.31 -5.05 -11.49
CA PRO A 149 15.76 -4.85 -11.39
C PRO A 149 16.11 -3.37 -11.20
N PRO A 150 17.19 -3.05 -10.45
CA PRO A 150 17.71 -1.70 -10.37
C PRO A 150 17.94 -1.09 -11.76
N GLY A 151 17.60 0.18 -11.94
CA GLY A 151 17.69 0.86 -13.24
C GLY A 151 16.41 0.81 -14.06
N THR A 152 15.37 0.10 -13.61
CA THR A 152 14.05 0.12 -14.28
C THR A 152 13.47 1.53 -14.24
N GLY A 153 13.10 2.04 -15.41
CA GLY A 153 12.50 3.35 -15.60
C GLY A 153 11.02 3.26 -16.02
N ASP A 154 10.52 4.36 -16.57
CA ASP A 154 9.11 4.54 -16.95
C ASP A 154 8.56 3.39 -17.79
N GLU A 155 9.28 2.99 -18.86
CA GLU A 155 8.80 1.93 -19.76
C GLU A 155 8.63 0.58 -19.04
N GLY A 156 9.55 0.23 -18.13
CA GLY A 156 9.44 -1.03 -17.38
C GLY A 156 8.26 -1.03 -16.41
N TYR A 157 8.04 0.08 -15.71
CA TYR A 157 6.88 0.22 -14.83
C TYR A 157 5.56 0.23 -15.60
N LEU A 158 5.50 0.94 -16.73
CA LEU A 158 4.30 0.99 -17.58
C LEU A 158 4.00 -0.37 -18.18
N TYR A 159 5.02 -1.08 -18.66
CA TYR A 159 4.86 -2.44 -19.18
C TYR A 159 4.25 -3.39 -18.13
N VAL A 160 4.78 -3.36 -16.91
CA VAL A 160 4.25 -4.19 -15.82
C VAL A 160 2.82 -3.78 -15.45
N MET A 161 2.53 -2.49 -15.42
CA MET A 161 1.18 -1.99 -15.15
C MET A 161 0.19 -2.53 -16.19
N GLU A 162 0.49 -2.39 -17.47
CA GLU A 162 -0.38 -2.77 -18.58
C GLU A 162 -0.53 -4.30 -18.73
N GLU A 163 0.58 -5.05 -18.59
CA GLU A 163 0.61 -6.49 -18.88
C GLU A 163 0.26 -7.38 -17.67
N LEU A 164 0.43 -6.87 -16.45
CA LEU A 164 0.18 -7.67 -15.24
C LEU A 164 -0.85 -7.02 -14.31
N VAL A 165 -0.64 -5.78 -13.89
CA VAL A 165 -1.47 -5.18 -12.84
C VAL A 165 -2.91 -4.99 -13.29
N LEU A 166 -3.13 -4.33 -14.42
CA LEU A 166 -4.48 -4.05 -14.91
C LEU A 166 -5.28 -5.33 -15.24
N PRO A 167 -4.74 -6.34 -15.94
CA PRO A 167 -5.46 -7.60 -16.15
C PRO A 167 -5.83 -8.35 -14.87
N ILE A 168 -4.95 -8.29 -13.85
CA ILE A 168 -5.22 -8.93 -12.56
C ILE A 168 -6.30 -8.17 -11.79
N LEU A 169 -6.28 -6.84 -11.79
CA LEU A 169 -7.35 -6.02 -11.21
C LEU A 169 -8.69 -6.28 -11.89
N GLU A 170 -8.70 -6.36 -13.23
CA GLU A 170 -9.91 -6.70 -14.00
C GLU A 170 -10.44 -8.08 -13.61
N ALA A 171 -9.58 -9.09 -13.46
CA ALA A 171 -9.98 -10.44 -13.03
C ALA A 171 -10.44 -10.47 -11.57
N PHE A 172 -9.79 -9.70 -10.69
CA PHE A 172 -10.13 -9.65 -9.27
C PHE A 172 -11.43 -8.89 -9.00
N GLN A 173 -11.84 -7.92 -9.82
CA GLN A 173 -13.07 -7.12 -9.64
C GLN A 173 -13.17 -6.49 -8.24
N PRO A 174 -12.26 -5.62 -7.83
CA PRO A 174 -12.32 -4.95 -6.53
C PRO A 174 -13.49 -3.96 -6.45
N ASP A 175 -14.05 -3.77 -5.27
CA ASP A 175 -15.00 -2.69 -4.97
C ASP A 175 -14.28 -1.33 -4.83
N VAL A 176 -12.99 -1.35 -4.48
CA VAL A 176 -12.13 -0.18 -4.34
C VAL A 176 -10.68 -0.53 -4.67
N VAL A 177 -10.01 0.39 -5.36
CA VAL A 177 -8.55 0.35 -5.61
C VAL A 177 -7.87 1.42 -4.78
N ILE A 178 -6.96 0.99 -3.91
CA ILE A 178 -6.13 1.87 -3.08
C ILE A 178 -4.70 1.83 -3.60
N ASN A 179 -4.10 2.98 -3.87
CA ASN A 179 -2.69 3.07 -4.21
C ASN A 179 -1.88 3.46 -2.97
N SER A 180 -0.95 2.60 -2.53
CA SER A 180 0.14 3.01 -1.64
C SER A 180 1.14 3.79 -2.48
N ALA A 181 1.05 5.12 -2.39
CA ALA A 181 1.64 6.04 -3.35
C ALA A 181 3.02 6.54 -2.89
N GLY A 182 4.03 5.68 -2.93
CA GLY A 182 5.43 6.08 -2.78
C GLY A 182 5.93 6.81 -4.03
N GLN A 183 6.83 7.77 -3.83
CA GLN A 183 7.45 8.57 -4.90
C GLN A 183 8.96 8.30 -5.02
N ASP A 184 9.47 7.35 -4.26
CA ASP A 184 10.88 7.03 -4.08
C ASP A 184 11.48 6.09 -5.13
N ALA A 185 10.70 5.64 -6.13
CA ALA A 185 11.24 5.09 -7.36
C ALA A 185 11.72 6.18 -8.35
N HIS A 186 11.54 7.46 -7.99
CA HIS A 186 12.00 8.58 -8.83
C HIS A 186 13.52 8.57 -8.98
N TYR A 187 14.02 8.89 -10.18
CA TYR A 187 15.46 8.83 -10.50
C TYR A 187 16.36 9.69 -9.60
N SER A 188 15.81 10.66 -8.91
CA SER A 188 16.56 11.52 -7.97
C SER A 188 16.48 11.05 -6.51
N ASP A 189 15.80 9.95 -6.21
CA ASP A 189 15.76 9.41 -4.86
C ASP A 189 17.16 8.97 -4.42
N PRO A 190 17.59 9.32 -3.19
CA PRO A 190 18.95 9.03 -2.73
C PRO A 190 19.14 7.57 -2.26
N LEU A 191 18.07 6.81 -2.02
CA LEU A 191 18.13 5.46 -1.43
C LEU A 191 17.93 4.36 -2.47
N ALA A 192 16.99 4.57 -3.39
CA ALA A 192 16.67 3.62 -4.44
C ALA A 192 17.55 3.77 -5.68
N ARG A 193 17.48 2.80 -6.57
CA ARG A 193 18.21 2.80 -7.85
C ARG A 193 17.28 2.62 -9.05
N MET A 194 16.07 3.16 -8.93
CA MET A 194 15.12 3.17 -10.04
C MET A 194 15.24 4.46 -10.87
N GLN A 195 14.59 4.50 -12.03
CA GLN A 195 14.71 5.60 -12.97
C GLN A 195 13.33 6.11 -13.44
N VAL A 196 12.35 6.12 -12.52
CA VAL A 196 11.02 6.63 -12.83
C VAL A 196 11.05 8.17 -12.85
N SER A 197 10.46 8.75 -13.89
CA SER A 197 10.30 10.21 -14.01
C SER A 197 8.97 10.69 -13.43
N ALA A 198 8.83 12.00 -13.24
CA ALA A 198 7.56 12.60 -12.85
C ALA A 198 6.44 12.31 -13.88
N GLN A 199 6.80 12.25 -15.18
CA GLN A 199 5.88 11.89 -16.24
C GLN A 199 5.50 10.39 -16.17
N GLY A 200 6.45 9.54 -15.79
CA GLY A 200 6.21 8.11 -15.52
C GLY A 200 5.17 7.93 -14.43
N TYR A 201 5.34 8.60 -13.28
CA TYR A 201 4.33 8.58 -12.20
C TYR A 201 2.96 9.08 -12.63
N ALA A 202 2.91 10.18 -13.37
CA ALA A 202 1.64 10.71 -13.86
C ALA A 202 0.93 9.68 -14.76
N ARG A 203 1.66 8.98 -15.63
CA ARG A 203 1.10 7.98 -16.52
C ARG A 203 0.70 6.70 -15.79
N LEU A 204 1.49 6.24 -14.83
CA LEU A 204 1.15 5.10 -13.96
C LEU A 204 -0.16 5.36 -13.20
N THR A 205 -0.29 6.54 -12.60
CA THR A 205 -1.50 6.93 -11.87
C THR A 205 -2.72 7.04 -12.81
N GLN A 206 -2.53 7.57 -14.03
CA GLN A 206 -3.60 7.61 -15.03
C GLN A 206 -4.08 6.21 -15.45
N LEU A 207 -3.16 5.26 -15.64
CA LEU A 207 -3.49 3.89 -15.99
C LEU A 207 -4.17 3.14 -14.84
N LEU A 208 -3.63 3.26 -13.63
CA LEU A 208 -4.18 2.62 -12.44
C LEU A 208 -5.54 3.21 -12.06
N ALA A 209 -5.73 4.53 -12.24
CA ALA A 209 -6.93 5.27 -11.89
C ALA A 209 -7.49 4.89 -10.49
N PRO A 210 -6.70 4.99 -9.41
CA PRO A 210 -7.11 4.54 -8.10
C PRO A 210 -8.26 5.38 -7.56
N ASP A 211 -9.16 4.76 -6.78
CA ASP A 211 -10.20 5.44 -6.03
C ASP A 211 -9.60 6.29 -4.89
N LEU A 212 -8.66 5.70 -4.20
CA LEU A 212 -7.94 6.32 -3.08
C LEU A 212 -6.42 6.15 -3.27
N ALA A 213 -5.67 7.18 -2.93
CA ALA A 213 -4.22 7.09 -2.80
C ALA A 213 -3.79 7.55 -1.40
N VAL A 214 -2.79 6.90 -0.84
CA VAL A 214 -2.21 7.23 0.46
C VAL A 214 -0.71 7.41 0.27
N LEU A 215 -0.16 8.55 0.70
CA LEU A 215 1.26 8.84 0.55
C LEU A 215 2.11 7.90 1.42
N GLU A 216 3.14 7.30 0.79
CA GLU A 216 4.14 6.47 1.44
C GLU A 216 5.53 7.13 1.37
N GLY A 217 6.57 6.47 0.84
CA GLY A 217 7.92 7.01 0.74
C GLY A 217 8.13 8.07 -0.34
N GLY A 218 9.29 8.76 -0.27
CA GLY A 218 9.70 9.80 -1.22
C GLY A 218 9.57 11.24 -0.76
#